data_51d05e6ead196b3bf1b5ab669a13791f
#
_entry.id   51d05e6ead196b3bf1b5ab669a13791f
#
_cell.length_a   1.000
_cell.length_b   1.000
_cell.length_c   1.000
_cell.angle_alpha   90.00
_cell.angle_beta   90.00
_cell.angle_gamma   90.00
#
_symmetry.space_group_name_H-M   'P 1'
#
loop_
_entity.id
_entity.type
_entity.pdbx_description
1 polymer ?
#
loop_
_entity_poly.entity_id
_entity_poly.type
_entity_poly.pdbx_seq_one_letter_code
_entity_poly.pdbx_strand_id
1 'polypeptide(L)'
;MIYQISVPGLVADVEEIRVLEWHGCIGHEFDAGDLIVELETHKALVEVRAGQRGILRQILVEEGNWQKIGFPLCLMTDTAGEPLPDSVESAGDLLVAFEIT
;
A
#
# COMPACT_ATOMS: atom_id res chain seq x y z
N MET A 1 5.76 -2.01 15.36
CA MET A 1 4.45 -1.42 15.10
C MET A 1 3.95 -1.89 13.73
N ILE A 2 2.67 -2.16 13.63
CA ILE A 2 2.06 -2.71 12.40
C ILE A 2 1.32 -1.60 11.69
N TYR A 3 1.56 -1.49 10.37
CA TYR A 3 0.94 -0.48 9.53
C TYR A 3 0.23 -1.12 8.34
N GLN A 4 -0.75 -0.41 7.79
CA GLN A 4 -1.38 -0.77 6.52
C GLN A 4 -1.27 0.40 5.55
N ILE A 5 -1.30 0.08 4.25
CA ILE A 5 -1.52 1.07 3.21
C ILE A 5 -2.90 0.78 2.64
N SER A 6 -3.79 1.78 2.72
CA SER A 6 -5.15 1.66 2.19
C SER A 6 -5.24 2.29 0.81
N VAL A 7 -6.24 1.86 0.04
CA VAL A 7 -6.50 2.45 -1.28
C VAL A 7 -6.90 3.92 -1.10
N PRO A 8 -6.18 4.87 -1.73
CA PRO A 8 -6.46 6.29 -1.56
C PRO A 8 -7.67 6.75 -2.35
N GLY A 9 -8.44 7.67 -1.78
CA GLY A 9 -9.58 8.31 -2.44
C GLY A 9 -9.20 9.62 -3.10
N LEU A 10 -8.16 9.62 -3.92
CA LEU A 10 -7.58 10.85 -4.48
C LEU A 10 -8.25 11.33 -5.76
N VAL A 11 -8.95 10.45 -6.47
CA VAL A 11 -9.58 10.78 -7.76
C VAL A 11 -11.09 10.73 -7.60
N ALA A 12 -11.77 11.83 -7.98
CA ALA A 12 -13.23 11.92 -7.91
C ALA A 12 -13.89 10.88 -8.81
N ASP A 13 -15.02 10.35 -8.36
CA ASP A 13 -15.84 9.37 -9.09
C ASP A 13 -15.15 8.02 -9.33
N VAL A 14 -14.12 7.71 -8.56
CA VAL A 14 -13.41 6.42 -8.59
C VAL A 14 -13.78 5.64 -7.34
N GLU A 15 -14.33 4.45 -7.51
CA GLU A 15 -14.73 3.56 -6.41
C GLU A 15 -13.71 2.45 -6.16
N GLU A 16 -12.97 2.07 -7.18
CA GLU A 16 -11.99 0.98 -7.13
C GLU A 16 -10.72 1.38 -7.84
N ILE A 17 -9.62 0.74 -7.44
CA ILE A 17 -8.32 0.95 -8.02
C ILE A 17 -7.67 -0.42 -8.24
N ARG A 18 -6.94 -0.57 -9.34
CA ARG A 18 -6.26 -1.82 -9.69
C ARG A 18 -4.79 -1.73 -9.33
N VAL A 19 -4.25 -2.79 -8.77
CA VAL A 19 -2.81 -2.90 -8.51
C VAL A 19 -2.11 -3.25 -9.82
N LEU A 20 -1.20 -2.39 -10.27
CA LEU A 20 -0.40 -2.61 -11.47
C LEU A 20 0.88 -3.38 -11.15
N GLU A 21 1.68 -2.86 -10.23
CA GLU A 21 2.98 -3.45 -9.94
C GLU A 21 3.42 -3.13 -8.50
N TRP A 22 3.85 -4.17 -7.79
CA TRP A 22 4.54 -4.03 -6.52
C TRP A 22 6.04 -3.88 -6.77
N HIS A 23 6.67 -2.89 -6.14
CA HIS A 23 8.09 -2.59 -6.32
C HIS A 23 8.97 -3.21 -5.23
N GLY A 24 8.57 -4.33 -4.69
CA GLY A 24 9.31 -5.11 -3.72
C GLY A 24 8.56 -6.37 -3.35
N CYS A 25 9.26 -7.34 -2.81
CA CYS A 25 8.66 -8.58 -2.34
C CYS A 25 8.49 -8.56 -0.83
N ILE A 26 7.85 -9.59 -0.29
CA ILE A 26 7.74 -9.78 1.16
C ILE A 26 9.14 -9.76 1.78
N GLY A 27 9.33 -8.95 2.81
CA GLY A 27 10.60 -8.76 3.48
C GLY A 27 11.40 -7.56 2.98
N HIS A 28 10.99 -6.93 1.88
CA HIS A 28 11.68 -5.75 1.36
C HIS A 28 11.48 -4.56 2.30
N GLU A 29 12.57 -3.85 2.57
CA GLU A 29 12.55 -2.63 3.37
C GLU A 29 12.51 -1.42 2.45
N PHE A 30 11.49 -0.58 2.64
CA PHE A 30 11.35 0.69 1.91
C PHE A 30 11.78 1.84 2.81
N ASP A 31 12.55 2.76 2.25
CA ASP A 31 12.91 4.02 2.91
C ASP A 31 11.95 5.12 2.47
N ALA A 32 11.89 6.21 3.23
CA ALA A 32 11.07 7.37 2.84
C ALA A 32 11.45 7.83 1.44
N GLY A 33 10.45 7.99 0.58
CA GLY A 33 10.63 8.37 -0.82
C GLY A 33 10.66 7.21 -1.81
N ASP A 34 10.83 5.98 -1.34
CA ASP A 34 10.85 4.82 -2.23
C ASP A 34 9.46 4.52 -2.80
N LEU A 35 9.42 4.12 -4.06
CA LEU A 35 8.19 3.68 -4.71
C LEU A 35 7.80 2.31 -4.19
N ILE A 36 6.60 2.19 -3.64
CA ILE A 36 6.10 0.93 -3.06
C ILE A 36 5.27 0.16 -4.07
N VAL A 37 4.26 0.81 -4.65
CA VAL A 37 3.30 0.18 -5.54
C VAL A 37 2.76 1.20 -6.53
N GLU A 38 2.47 0.73 -7.73
CA GLU A 38 1.77 1.52 -8.75
C GLU A 38 0.34 1.01 -8.88
N LEU A 39 -0.59 1.96 -8.93
CA LEU A 39 -2.01 1.70 -8.99
C LEU A 39 -2.60 2.35 -10.23
N GLU A 40 -3.73 1.82 -10.71
CA GLU A 40 -4.41 2.32 -11.90
C GLU A 40 -5.89 2.49 -11.63
N THR A 41 -6.43 3.64 -12.06
CA THR A 41 -7.87 3.87 -12.15
C THR A 41 -8.23 4.00 -13.63
N HIS A 42 -9.51 4.06 -13.95
CA HIS A 42 -9.94 4.33 -15.32
C HIS A 42 -9.60 5.74 -15.80
N LYS A 43 -9.12 6.61 -14.91
CA LYS A 43 -8.79 8.01 -15.22
C LYS A 43 -7.32 8.36 -15.09
N ALA A 44 -6.56 7.62 -14.27
CA ALA A 44 -5.19 8.03 -13.92
C ALA A 44 -4.36 6.86 -13.43
N LEU A 45 -3.04 7.08 -13.42
CA LEU A 45 -2.08 6.22 -12.74
C LEU A 45 -1.71 6.89 -11.42
N VAL A 46 -1.49 6.09 -10.38
CA VAL A 46 -1.14 6.57 -9.05
C VAL A 46 0.10 5.85 -8.58
N GLU A 47 1.14 6.60 -8.23
CA GLU A 47 2.34 6.06 -7.60
C GLU A 47 2.22 6.25 -6.10
N VAL A 48 2.47 5.18 -5.34
CA VAL A 48 2.47 5.22 -3.87
C VAL A 48 3.90 5.13 -3.39
N ARG A 49 4.38 6.20 -2.78
CA ARG A 49 5.74 6.27 -2.23
C ARG A 49 5.71 6.29 -0.72
N ALA A 50 6.71 5.63 -0.11
CA ALA A 50 6.82 5.60 1.34
C ALA A 50 7.09 7.01 1.88
N GLY A 51 6.37 7.40 2.93
CA GLY A 51 6.63 8.62 3.68
C GLY A 51 7.42 8.36 4.96
N GLN A 52 7.66 7.09 5.26
CA GLN A 52 8.45 6.62 6.40
C GLN A 52 9.02 5.25 6.05
N ARG A 53 10.02 4.82 6.80
CA ARG A 53 10.59 3.50 6.65
C ARG A 53 9.58 2.42 7.02
N GLY A 54 9.52 1.34 6.25
CA GLY A 54 8.67 0.19 6.53
C GLY A 54 9.13 -1.05 5.80
N ILE A 55 8.78 -2.21 6.33
CA ILE A 55 9.11 -3.51 5.76
C ILE A 55 7.81 -4.16 5.30
N LEU A 56 7.77 -4.59 4.03
CA LEU A 56 6.59 -5.25 3.47
C LEU A 56 6.46 -6.65 4.06
N ARG A 57 5.34 -6.90 4.72
CA ARG A 57 5.12 -8.16 5.42
C ARG A 57 4.03 -9.02 4.78
N GLN A 58 3.03 -8.41 4.16
CA GLN A 58 1.93 -9.15 3.55
C GLN A 58 1.32 -8.31 2.43
N ILE A 59 1.10 -8.93 1.29
CA ILE A 59 0.38 -8.33 0.16
C ILE A 59 -1.06 -8.85 0.22
N LEU A 60 -2.01 -7.94 0.35
CA LEU A 60 -3.43 -8.28 0.45
C LEU A 60 -4.14 -8.24 -0.92
N VAL A 61 -3.56 -7.51 -1.88
CA VAL A 61 -4.09 -7.40 -3.24
C VAL A 61 -2.97 -7.65 -4.23
N GLU A 62 -3.07 -8.74 -4.99
CA GLU A 62 -2.07 -9.11 -5.98
C GLU A 62 -2.16 -8.23 -7.23
N GLU A 63 -1.07 -8.20 -8.00
CA GLU A 63 -1.04 -7.46 -9.26
C GLU A 63 -2.16 -7.92 -10.18
N GLY A 64 -2.82 -6.96 -10.83
CA GLY A 64 -3.93 -7.21 -11.72
C GLY A 64 -5.30 -7.23 -11.05
N ASN A 65 -5.37 -7.28 -9.73
CA ASN A 65 -6.62 -7.31 -8.98
C ASN A 65 -7.07 -5.91 -8.58
N TRP A 66 -8.37 -5.76 -8.36
CA TRP A 66 -9.00 -4.51 -7.96
C TRP A 66 -9.28 -4.50 -6.45
N GLN A 67 -9.24 -3.32 -5.86
CA GLN A 67 -9.61 -3.11 -4.46
C GLN A 67 -10.40 -1.82 -4.34
N LYS A 68 -11.33 -1.80 -3.40
CA LYS A 68 -12.19 -0.64 -3.16
C LYS A 68 -11.44 0.43 -2.36
N ILE A 69 -11.82 1.69 -2.59
CA ILE A 69 -11.31 2.84 -1.84
C ILE A 69 -11.49 2.61 -0.34
N GLY A 70 -10.43 2.88 0.42
CA GLY A 70 -10.42 2.75 1.88
C GLY A 70 -10.05 1.37 2.40
N PHE A 71 -9.99 0.34 1.53
CA PHE A 71 -9.62 -1.00 1.94
C PHE A 71 -8.08 -1.20 1.87
N PRO A 72 -7.52 -2.11 2.68
CA PRO A 72 -6.07 -2.27 2.76
C PRO A 72 -5.48 -2.97 1.54
N LEU A 73 -4.29 -2.53 1.16
CA LEU A 73 -3.49 -3.12 0.08
C LEU A 73 -2.42 -4.06 0.61
N CYS A 74 -1.82 -3.72 1.73
CA CYS A 74 -0.73 -4.50 2.33
C CYS A 74 -0.58 -4.21 3.81
N LEU A 75 0.20 -5.06 4.47
CA LEU A 75 0.66 -4.85 5.84
C LEU A 75 2.17 -4.66 5.83
N MET A 76 2.64 -3.71 6.64
CA MET A 76 4.04 -3.39 6.81
C MET A 76 4.35 -3.24 8.30
N THR A 77 5.61 -3.43 8.66
CA THR A 77 6.08 -3.24 10.04
C THR A 77 7.36 -2.43 10.03
N ASP A 78 7.73 -1.88 11.18
CA ASP A 78 9.01 -1.19 11.35
C ASP A 78 10.13 -2.14 11.76
N THR A 79 9.81 -3.37 12.14
CA THR A 79 10.79 -4.42 12.47
C THR A 79 10.45 -5.72 11.74
N ALA A 80 11.50 -6.41 11.26
CA ALA A 80 11.33 -7.59 10.41
C ALA A 80 10.70 -8.79 11.11
N GLY A 81 10.91 -8.94 12.41
CA GLY A 81 10.42 -10.08 13.17
C GLY A 81 9.11 -9.88 13.90
N GLU A 82 8.45 -8.75 13.68
CA GLU A 82 7.21 -8.43 14.39
C GLU A 82 6.07 -9.37 13.98
N PRO A 83 5.36 -10.01 14.93
CA PRO A 83 4.23 -10.87 14.59
C PRO A 83 3.08 -10.06 13.96
N LEU A 84 2.46 -10.65 12.93
CA LEU A 84 1.32 -10.03 12.28
C LEU A 84 0.02 -10.44 12.99
N PRO A 85 -0.98 -9.53 13.07
CA PRO A 85 -2.27 -9.85 13.66
C PRO A 85 -3.10 -10.72 12.71
N ASP A 86 -4.13 -11.38 13.24
CA ASP A 86 -5.09 -12.12 12.42
C ASP A 86 -5.99 -11.18 11.63
N SER A 87 -6.10 -9.93 12.06
CA SER A 87 -6.97 -8.91 11.45
C SER A 87 -6.18 -7.62 11.24
N VAL A 88 -6.48 -6.90 10.15
CA VAL A 88 -5.89 -5.59 9.84
C VAL A 88 -6.44 -4.46 10.71
N GLU A 89 -7.48 -4.71 11.50
CA GLU A 89 -8.14 -3.67 12.32
C GLU A 89 -7.21 -3.01 13.33
N SER A 90 -6.18 -3.72 13.78
CA SER A 90 -5.22 -3.18 14.75
C SER A 90 -4.06 -2.44 14.11
N ALA A 91 -3.98 -2.42 12.77
CA ALA A 91 -2.91 -1.74 12.07
C ALA A 91 -3.18 -0.23 11.97
N GLY A 92 -2.13 0.57 12.15
CA GLY A 92 -2.19 2.01 11.88
C GLY A 92 -1.93 2.28 10.41
N ASP A 93 -2.19 3.50 9.96
CA ASP A 93 -1.90 3.88 8.58
C ASP A 93 -0.42 4.23 8.42
N LEU A 94 0.23 3.64 7.43
CA LEU A 94 1.60 4.01 7.08
C LEU A 94 1.58 5.40 6.43
N LEU A 95 2.53 6.22 6.81
CA LEU A 95 2.70 7.53 6.18
C LEU A 95 3.21 7.32 4.75
N VAL A 96 2.43 7.76 3.76
CA VAL A 96 2.76 7.60 2.35
C VAL A 96 2.46 8.88 1.57
N ALA A 97 3.10 9.03 0.43
CA ALA A 97 2.81 10.08 -0.53
C ALA A 97 2.23 9.46 -1.80
N PHE A 98 1.24 10.10 -2.38
CA PHE A 98 0.58 9.66 -3.60
C PHE A 98 0.87 10.66 -4.71
N GLU A 99 1.30 10.17 -5.88
CA GLU A 99 1.51 10.98 -7.07
C GLU A 99 0.59 10.50 -8.18
N ILE A 100 -0.23 11.40 -8.70
CA ILE A 100 -1.19 11.10 -9.78
C ILE A 100 -0.60 11.60 -11.10
N THR A 101 -0.58 10.73 -12.09
CA THR A 101 -0.07 11.08 -13.43
C THR A 101 -1.11 10.84 -14.52
#